data_b35c0d063b759c6a7ae31807519cb814
#
_entry.id   b35c0d063b759c6a7ae31807519cb814
#
_cell.length_a   1.000
_cell.length_b   1.000
_cell.length_c   1.000
_cell.angle_alpha   90.00
_cell.angle_beta   90.00
_cell.angle_gamma   90.00
#
_symmetry.space_group_name_H-M   'P 1'
#
loop_
_entity.id
_entity.type
_entity.pdbx_description
1 polymer ?
#
loop_
_entity_poly.entity_id
_entity_poly.type
_entity_poly.pdbx_seq_one_letter_code
_entity_poly.pdbx_strand_id
1 'polypeptide(L)'
;MLDWFHIAMRIEQLSQTARGLSGVDMNTRKDEILHQLQRTKWFLWHGNVSSAEDTVTNLLDDIDGVQAELDAADRQNHAVLKKLSRALTEFNGYIVNNRPGIPNYGERYRCKERISTGFVESTINQLVAKRMVKKQQMRWTPRGAHLLLQIRANVLNSDLAGALQRWHPGFGVAEEAKLAA
;
A
#
# COMPACT_ATOMS: atom_id res chain seq x y z
N MET A 1 2.86 11.68 -7.83
CA MET A 1 2.52 10.34 -8.36
C MET A 1 1.90 9.53 -7.24
N LEU A 2 0.75 8.93 -7.49
CA LEU A 2 0.10 8.01 -6.56
C LEU A 2 0.83 6.66 -6.57
N ASP A 3 0.90 6.01 -5.41
CA ASP A 3 1.57 4.71 -5.28
C ASP A 3 0.67 3.58 -5.80
N TRP A 4 1.20 2.80 -6.75
CA TRP A 4 0.48 1.65 -7.31
C TRP A 4 0.13 0.58 -6.28
N PHE A 5 0.99 0.35 -5.29
CA PHE A 5 0.73 -0.63 -4.24
C PHE A 5 -0.53 -0.31 -3.45
N HIS A 6 -0.75 0.96 -3.12
CA HIS A 6 -1.96 1.40 -2.40
C HIS A 6 -3.23 1.22 -3.24
N ILE A 7 -3.18 1.52 -4.55
CA ILE A 7 -4.31 1.26 -5.45
C ILE A 7 -4.61 -0.24 -5.50
N ALA A 8 -3.60 -1.06 -5.75
CA ALA A 8 -3.75 -2.51 -5.87
C ALA A 8 -4.29 -3.14 -4.57
N MET A 9 -3.80 -2.70 -3.40
CA MET A 9 -4.30 -3.14 -2.09
C MET A 9 -5.78 -2.81 -1.88
N ARG A 10 -6.21 -1.59 -2.23
CA ARG A 10 -7.62 -1.20 -2.10
C ARG A 10 -8.52 -2.07 -2.97
N ILE A 11 -8.13 -2.35 -4.23
CA ILE A 11 -8.88 -3.24 -5.11
C ILE A 11 -8.91 -4.67 -4.57
N GLU A 12 -7.81 -5.16 -3.99
CA GLU A 12 -7.81 -6.49 -3.36
C GLU A 12 -8.74 -6.55 -2.14
N GLN A 13 -8.81 -5.51 -1.33
CA GLN A 13 -9.76 -5.43 -0.21
C GLN A 13 -11.21 -5.45 -0.70
N LEU A 14 -11.54 -4.74 -1.80
CA LEU A 14 -12.84 -4.81 -2.44
C LEU A 14 -13.14 -6.24 -2.94
N SER A 15 -12.18 -6.87 -3.60
CA SER A 15 -12.30 -8.25 -4.08
C SER A 15 -12.51 -9.25 -2.95
N GLN A 16 -11.80 -9.10 -1.83
CA GLN A 16 -12.00 -9.94 -0.64
C GLN A 16 -13.39 -9.74 -0.03
N THR A 17 -13.89 -8.51 -0.02
CA THR A 17 -15.26 -8.23 0.44
C THR A 17 -16.29 -8.91 -0.47
N ALA A 18 -16.12 -8.80 -1.80
CA ALA A 18 -17.01 -9.44 -2.78
C ALA A 18 -17.00 -10.98 -2.68
N ARG A 19 -15.86 -11.60 -2.36
CA ARG A 19 -15.75 -13.05 -2.12
C ARG A 19 -16.58 -13.53 -0.92
N GLY A 20 -17.00 -12.63 -0.04
CA GLY A 20 -17.90 -12.93 1.07
C GLY A 20 -19.35 -13.20 0.65
N LEU A 21 -19.73 -12.91 -0.61
CA LEU A 21 -21.02 -13.28 -1.17
C LEU A 21 -21.12 -14.80 -1.30
N SER A 22 -22.25 -15.35 -0.87
CA SER A 22 -22.49 -16.80 -0.82
C SER A 22 -23.88 -17.16 -1.32
N GLY A 23 -24.02 -18.40 -1.79
CA GLY A 23 -25.25 -18.93 -2.40
C GLY A 23 -25.12 -19.14 -3.91
N VAL A 24 -25.90 -20.10 -4.43
CA VAL A 24 -25.82 -20.50 -5.85
C VAL A 24 -26.16 -19.33 -6.75
N ASP A 25 -27.22 -18.59 -6.43
CA ASP A 25 -27.70 -17.44 -7.20
C ASP A 25 -26.74 -16.26 -7.17
N MET A 26 -25.94 -16.14 -6.08
CA MET A 26 -24.97 -15.07 -5.89
C MET A 26 -23.59 -15.37 -6.53
N ASN A 27 -23.31 -16.62 -6.93
CA ASN A 27 -22.01 -16.96 -7.50
C ASN A 27 -21.75 -16.24 -8.82
N THR A 28 -22.73 -16.19 -9.72
CA THR A 28 -22.62 -15.45 -11.00
C THR A 28 -22.39 -13.95 -10.74
N ARG A 29 -23.18 -13.35 -9.85
CA ARG A 29 -23.03 -11.93 -9.48
C ARG A 29 -21.67 -11.64 -8.86
N LYS A 30 -21.18 -12.51 -8.00
CA LYS A 30 -19.84 -12.41 -7.42
C LYS A 30 -18.75 -12.42 -8.49
N ASP A 31 -18.83 -13.33 -9.46
CA ASP A 31 -17.85 -13.44 -10.54
C ASP A 31 -17.87 -12.20 -11.45
N GLU A 32 -19.05 -11.66 -11.74
CA GLU A 32 -19.21 -10.39 -12.46
C GLU A 32 -18.55 -9.23 -11.70
N ILE A 33 -18.82 -9.09 -10.41
CA ILE A 33 -18.19 -8.06 -9.54
C ILE A 33 -16.67 -8.19 -9.56
N LEU A 34 -16.13 -9.39 -9.36
CA LEU A 34 -14.70 -9.64 -9.37
C LEU A 34 -14.06 -9.31 -10.73
N HIS A 35 -14.75 -9.63 -11.82
CA HIS A 35 -14.33 -9.27 -13.17
C HIS A 35 -14.28 -7.76 -13.39
N GLN A 36 -15.30 -7.00 -12.93
CA GLN A 36 -15.31 -5.54 -13.04
C GLN A 36 -14.21 -4.89 -12.18
N LEU A 37 -13.94 -5.42 -10.98
CA LEU A 37 -12.82 -4.97 -10.16
C LEU A 37 -11.46 -5.22 -10.85
N GLN A 38 -11.31 -6.35 -11.53
CA GLN A 38 -10.09 -6.63 -12.30
C GLN A 38 -9.96 -5.71 -13.52
N ARG A 39 -11.06 -5.37 -14.20
CA ARG A 39 -11.07 -4.37 -15.28
C ARG A 39 -10.69 -2.99 -14.77
N THR A 40 -11.25 -2.56 -13.63
CA THR A 40 -10.89 -1.31 -12.97
C THR A 40 -9.39 -1.24 -12.67
N LYS A 41 -8.83 -2.33 -12.12
CA LYS A 41 -7.38 -2.45 -11.89
C LYS A 41 -6.57 -2.30 -13.17
N TRP A 42 -7.02 -2.92 -14.25
CA TRP A 42 -6.36 -2.86 -15.56
C TRP A 42 -6.41 -1.44 -16.14
N PHE A 43 -7.55 -0.74 -16.08
CA PHE A 43 -7.67 0.65 -16.51
C PHE A 43 -6.74 1.57 -15.74
N LEU A 44 -6.68 1.44 -14.41
CA LEU A 44 -5.79 2.25 -13.58
C LEU A 44 -4.31 1.93 -13.84
N TRP A 45 -3.97 0.66 -14.15
CA TRP A 45 -2.62 0.29 -14.54
C TRP A 45 -2.14 1.01 -15.80
N HIS A 46 -3.05 1.25 -16.74
CA HIS A 46 -2.78 1.96 -17.98
C HIS A 46 -3.02 3.48 -17.90
N GLY A 47 -3.37 4.01 -16.74
CA GLY A 47 -3.65 5.43 -16.56
C GLY A 47 -5.02 5.89 -17.12
N ASN A 48 -5.89 4.95 -17.49
CA ASN A 48 -7.23 5.22 -18.02
C ASN A 48 -8.22 5.48 -16.88
N VAL A 49 -8.01 6.60 -16.17
CA VAL A 49 -8.77 6.92 -14.95
C VAL A 49 -10.26 7.08 -15.24
N SER A 50 -10.66 7.73 -16.33
CA SER A 50 -12.09 7.89 -16.68
C SER A 50 -12.79 6.55 -16.84
N SER A 51 -12.18 5.60 -17.59
CA SER A 51 -12.77 4.26 -17.77
C SER A 51 -12.83 3.48 -16.46
N ALA A 52 -11.90 3.71 -15.54
CA ALA A 52 -11.95 3.11 -14.21
C ALA A 52 -13.10 3.71 -13.38
N GLU A 53 -13.29 5.03 -13.41
CA GLU A 53 -14.40 5.72 -12.74
C GLU A 53 -15.76 5.24 -13.27
N ASP A 54 -15.92 5.17 -14.60
CA ASP A 54 -17.14 4.68 -15.24
C ASP A 54 -17.44 3.22 -14.80
N THR A 55 -16.40 2.37 -14.79
CA THR A 55 -16.55 0.96 -14.38
C THR A 55 -16.98 0.86 -12.91
N VAL A 56 -16.42 1.67 -12.01
CA VAL A 56 -16.81 1.67 -10.59
C VAL A 56 -18.21 2.21 -10.40
N THR A 57 -18.61 3.24 -11.15
CA THR A 57 -19.98 3.81 -11.09
C THR A 57 -21.00 2.77 -11.55
N ASN A 58 -20.78 2.13 -12.71
CA ASN A 58 -21.67 1.07 -13.18
C ASN A 58 -21.76 -0.09 -12.18
N LEU A 59 -20.64 -0.45 -11.55
CA LEU A 59 -20.63 -1.51 -10.54
C LEU A 59 -21.42 -1.11 -9.27
N LEU A 60 -21.45 0.17 -8.89
CA LEU A 60 -22.28 0.66 -7.79
C LEU A 60 -23.77 0.53 -8.14
N ASP A 61 -24.15 0.92 -9.35
CA ASP A 61 -25.54 0.81 -9.85
C ASP A 61 -25.97 -0.68 -9.91
N ASP A 62 -25.11 -1.56 -10.38
CA ASP A 62 -25.36 -3.01 -10.39
C ASP A 62 -25.56 -3.58 -8.98
N ILE A 63 -24.73 -3.17 -8.00
CA ILE A 63 -24.85 -3.60 -6.60
C ILE A 63 -26.16 -3.11 -5.99
N ASP A 64 -26.56 -1.88 -6.26
CA ASP A 64 -27.81 -1.32 -5.76
C ASP A 64 -29.02 -2.07 -6.36
N GLY A 65 -28.97 -2.43 -7.64
CA GLY A 65 -29.95 -3.30 -8.29
C GLY A 65 -30.04 -4.69 -7.63
N VAL A 66 -28.91 -5.34 -7.40
CA VAL A 66 -28.86 -6.64 -6.71
C VAL A 66 -29.41 -6.55 -5.29
N GLN A 67 -29.12 -5.47 -4.55
CA GLN A 67 -29.67 -5.27 -3.21
C GLN A 67 -31.20 -5.12 -3.19
N ALA A 68 -31.76 -4.49 -4.24
CA ALA A 68 -33.21 -4.31 -4.36
C ALA A 68 -33.94 -5.63 -4.69
N GLU A 69 -33.28 -6.54 -5.43
CA GLU A 69 -33.83 -7.84 -5.80
C GLU A 69 -33.66 -8.93 -4.72
N LEU A 70 -32.72 -8.72 -3.78
CA LEU A 70 -32.35 -9.72 -2.80
C LEU A 70 -33.45 -9.91 -1.74
N ASP A 71 -33.73 -11.18 -1.38
CA ASP A 71 -34.67 -11.51 -0.31
C ASP A 71 -34.25 -10.84 1.01
N ALA A 72 -35.19 -10.17 1.66
CA ALA A 72 -34.97 -9.50 2.95
C ALA A 72 -34.49 -10.46 4.06
N ALA A 73 -34.73 -11.77 3.92
CA ALA A 73 -34.22 -12.81 4.82
C ALA A 73 -32.72 -13.06 4.67
N ASP A 74 -32.10 -12.72 3.51
CA ASP A 74 -30.67 -12.91 3.25
C ASP A 74 -29.82 -11.78 3.84
N ARG A 75 -29.82 -11.72 5.17
CA ARG A 75 -29.10 -10.69 5.94
C ARG A 75 -27.58 -10.71 5.68
N GLN A 76 -27.02 -11.88 5.36
CA GLN A 76 -25.59 -12.02 5.14
C GLN A 76 -25.16 -11.30 3.87
N ASN A 77 -25.79 -11.60 2.72
CA ASN A 77 -25.47 -10.96 1.45
C ASN A 77 -25.81 -9.47 1.47
N HIS A 78 -26.91 -9.06 2.12
CA HIS A 78 -27.20 -7.64 2.34
C HIS A 78 -26.08 -6.91 3.08
N ALA A 79 -25.52 -7.50 4.15
CA ALA A 79 -24.42 -6.89 4.89
C ALA A 79 -23.14 -6.79 4.05
N VAL A 80 -22.83 -7.80 3.25
CA VAL A 80 -21.66 -7.82 2.36
C VAL A 80 -21.81 -6.78 1.26
N LEU A 81 -22.95 -6.72 0.56
CA LEU A 81 -23.22 -5.76 -0.51
C LEU A 81 -23.18 -4.32 0.03
N LYS A 82 -23.80 -4.04 1.17
CA LYS A 82 -23.74 -2.72 1.81
C LYS A 82 -22.31 -2.30 2.15
N LYS A 83 -21.50 -3.22 2.68
CA LYS A 83 -20.09 -2.98 2.97
C LYS A 83 -19.29 -2.72 1.68
N LEU A 84 -19.57 -3.47 0.63
CA LEU A 84 -18.91 -3.35 -0.67
C LEU A 84 -19.27 -2.03 -1.35
N SER A 85 -20.55 -1.64 -1.40
CA SER A 85 -21.02 -0.36 -1.97
C SER A 85 -20.35 0.83 -1.29
N ARG A 86 -20.32 0.83 0.06
CA ARG A 86 -19.61 1.87 0.82
C ARG A 86 -18.13 1.93 0.47
N ALA A 87 -17.45 0.78 0.44
CA ALA A 87 -16.01 0.72 0.14
C ALA A 87 -15.70 1.14 -1.31
N LEU A 88 -16.58 0.82 -2.26
CA LEU A 88 -16.50 1.26 -3.66
C LEU A 88 -16.68 2.78 -3.78
N THR A 89 -17.64 3.37 -3.07
CA THR A 89 -17.85 4.81 -3.02
C THR A 89 -16.61 5.54 -2.49
N GLU A 90 -16.03 5.03 -1.39
CA GLU A 90 -14.78 5.55 -0.82
C GLU A 90 -13.61 5.42 -1.81
N PHE A 91 -13.54 4.30 -2.53
CA PHE A 91 -12.52 4.04 -3.53
C PHE A 91 -12.68 4.95 -4.77
N ASN A 92 -13.91 5.16 -5.25
CA ASN A 92 -14.19 6.09 -6.34
C ASN A 92 -13.74 7.51 -5.99
N GLY A 93 -14.14 8.01 -4.82
CA GLY A 93 -13.69 9.30 -4.31
C GLY A 93 -12.17 9.41 -4.20
N TYR A 94 -11.50 8.31 -3.79
CA TYR A 94 -10.03 8.27 -3.76
C TYR A 94 -9.40 8.40 -5.15
N ILE A 95 -9.94 7.72 -6.18
CA ILE A 95 -9.43 7.82 -7.56
C ILE A 95 -9.64 9.24 -8.10
N VAL A 96 -10.87 9.77 -7.97
CA VAL A 96 -11.24 11.11 -8.46
C VAL A 96 -10.33 12.19 -7.87
N ASN A 97 -10.17 12.18 -6.54
CA ASN A 97 -9.37 13.17 -5.83
C ASN A 97 -7.86 13.08 -6.15
N ASN A 98 -7.38 11.92 -6.57
CA ASN A 98 -5.97 11.69 -6.88
C ASN A 98 -5.70 11.54 -8.39
N ARG A 99 -6.68 11.82 -9.23
CA ARG A 99 -6.60 11.67 -10.70
C ARG A 99 -5.32 12.24 -11.33
N PRO A 100 -4.87 13.47 -10.99
CA PRO A 100 -3.65 14.03 -11.57
C PRO A 100 -2.38 13.25 -11.16
N GLY A 101 -2.46 12.47 -10.09
CA GLY A 101 -1.35 11.67 -9.57
C GLY A 101 -1.27 10.25 -10.12
N ILE A 102 -2.24 9.81 -10.95
CA ILE A 102 -2.31 8.45 -11.52
C ILE A 102 -1.69 8.44 -12.92
N PRO A 103 -0.44 7.99 -13.08
CA PRO A 103 0.21 7.87 -14.38
C PRO A 103 -0.14 6.54 -15.05
N ASN A 104 0.36 6.33 -16.28
CA ASN A 104 0.41 4.99 -16.88
C ASN A 104 1.52 4.17 -16.20
N TYR A 105 1.13 3.37 -15.19
CA TYR A 105 2.07 2.52 -14.44
C TYR A 105 2.68 1.43 -15.31
N GLY A 106 1.91 0.88 -16.27
CA GLY A 106 2.40 -0.16 -17.19
C GLY A 106 3.55 0.34 -18.08
N GLU A 107 3.46 1.57 -18.55
CA GLU A 107 4.54 2.22 -19.30
C GLU A 107 5.77 2.47 -18.41
N ARG A 108 5.57 3.07 -17.24
CA ARG A 108 6.65 3.32 -16.28
C ARG A 108 7.36 2.03 -15.87
N TYR A 109 6.60 0.96 -15.65
CA TYR A 109 7.16 -0.34 -15.32
C TYR A 109 8.05 -0.89 -16.45
N ARG A 110 7.60 -0.79 -17.71
CA ARG A 110 8.42 -1.19 -18.88
C ARG A 110 9.69 -0.34 -19.02
N CYS A 111 9.59 0.95 -18.67
CA CYS A 111 10.75 1.86 -18.64
C CYS A 111 11.63 1.66 -17.39
N LYS A 112 11.38 0.65 -16.55
CA LYS A 112 12.08 0.38 -15.28
C LYS A 112 12.02 1.54 -14.28
N GLU A 113 11.01 2.38 -14.40
CA GLU A 113 10.73 3.43 -13.44
C GLU A 113 10.05 2.87 -12.19
N ARG A 114 10.23 3.58 -11.08
CA ARG A 114 9.56 3.20 -9.82
C ARG A 114 8.07 3.53 -9.87
N ILE A 115 7.25 2.53 -9.55
CA ILE A 115 5.78 2.64 -9.51
C ILE A 115 5.21 2.51 -8.10
N SER A 116 6.07 2.17 -7.11
CA SER A 116 5.67 1.95 -5.72
C SER A 116 6.73 2.47 -4.75
N THR A 117 6.28 2.91 -3.58
CA THR A 117 7.12 3.35 -2.45
C THR A 117 7.42 2.22 -1.46
N GLY A 118 7.03 0.98 -1.75
CA GLY A 118 7.18 -0.15 -0.84
C GLY A 118 8.61 -0.37 -0.34
N PHE A 119 9.63 -0.04 -1.16
CA PHE A 119 11.03 -0.10 -0.71
C PHE A 119 11.35 1.00 0.34
N VAL A 120 10.76 2.20 0.21
CA VAL A 120 10.92 3.29 1.18
C VAL A 120 10.27 2.91 2.51
N GLU A 121 9.06 2.35 2.46
CA GLU A 121 8.37 1.84 3.64
C GLU A 121 9.15 0.72 4.33
N SER A 122 9.69 -0.22 3.55
CA SER A 122 10.56 -1.28 4.07
C SER A 122 11.81 -0.71 4.75
N THR A 123 12.46 0.28 4.13
CA THR A 123 13.64 0.96 4.69
C THR A 123 13.28 1.73 5.96
N ILE A 124 12.16 2.46 5.96
CA ILE A 124 11.68 3.17 7.16
C ILE A 124 11.35 2.17 8.27
N ASN A 125 10.71 1.05 7.96
CA ASN A 125 10.43 -0.01 8.93
C ASN A 125 11.70 -0.61 9.52
N GLN A 126 12.73 -0.83 8.70
CA GLN A 126 14.03 -1.31 9.18
C GLN A 126 14.76 -0.25 10.02
N LEU A 127 14.74 1.02 9.58
CA LEU A 127 15.46 2.11 10.22
C LEU A 127 14.79 2.56 11.52
N VAL A 128 13.47 2.74 11.49
CA VAL A 128 12.69 3.38 12.56
C VAL A 128 11.92 2.35 13.38
N ALA A 129 11.09 1.52 12.73
CA ALA A 129 10.08 0.72 13.41
C ALA A 129 10.68 -0.33 14.36
N LYS A 130 11.81 -0.96 14.01
CA LYS A 130 12.45 -1.96 14.87
C LYS A 130 12.89 -1.43 16.24
N ARG A 131 13.07 -0.10 16.41
CA ARG A 131 13.59 0.48 17.65
C ARG A 131 12.70 1.55 18.26
N MET A 132 11.83 2.19 17.46
CA MET A 132 11.05 3.35 17.92
C MET A 132 9.56 3.07 18.05
N VAL A 133 9.06 1.90 17.61
CA VAL A 133 7.63 1.60 17.57
C VAL A 133 7.20 0.60 18.64
N LYS A 134 6.17 1.02 19.34
CA LYS A 134 5.07 0.35 20.05
C LYS A 134 5.34 -0.64 21.20
N LYS A 135 6.37 -1.45 21.19
CA LYS A 135 6.55 -2.47 22.27
C LYS A 135 7.66 -2.16 23.26
N GLN A 136 8.54 -1.23 22.93
CA GLN A 136 9.61 -0.76 23.81
C GLN A 136 9.34 0.72 24.12
N GLN A 137 8.73 0.99 25.25
CA GLN A 137 8.35 2.34 25.72
C GLN A 137 9.59 3.15 26.13
N MET A 138 10.53 3.34 25.22
CA MET A 138 11.64 4.26 25.45
C MET A 138 11.19 5.68 25.16
N ARG A 139 11.34 6.58 26.14
CA ARG A 139 11.14 8.01 25.93
C ARG A 139 12.36 8.56 25.17
N TRP A 140 12.17 8.75 23.86
CA TRP A 140 13.19 9.35 23.02
C TRP A 140 13.12 10.88 23.08
N THR A 141 14.23 11.54 23.38
CA THR A 141 14.35 12.95 23.06
C THR A 141 14.54 13.12 21.55
N PRO A 142 14.12 14.25 20.94
CA PRO A 142 14.33 14.49 19.50
C PRO A 142 15.81 14.32 19.09
N ARG A 143 16.75 14.80 19.92
CA ARG A 143 18.20 14.66 19.69
C ARG A 143 18.64 13.19 19.77
N GLY A 144 18.18 12.44 20.76
CA GLY A 144 18.54 11.03 20.92
C GLY A 144 18.00 10.18 19.77
N ALA A 145 16.75 10.43 19.34
CA ALA A 145 16.16 9.78 18.18
C ALA A 145 16.95 10.08 16.91
N HIS A 146 17.31 11.34 16.66
CA HIS A 146 18.10 11.75 15.50
C HIS A 146 19.46 11.04 15.46
N LEU A 147 20.22 11.07 16.56
CA LEU A 147 21.54 10.44 16.63
C LEU A 147 21.46 8.92 16.39
N LEU A 148 20.46 8.24 16.98
CA LEU A 148 20.25 6.82 16.76
C LEU A 148 19.94 6.52 15.29
N LEU A 149 19.10 7.34 14.65
CA LEU A 149 18.77 7.16 13.22
C LEU A 149 20.01 7.36 12.33
N GLN A 150 20.87 8.31 12.62
CA GLN A 150 22.15 8.51 11.92
C GLN A 150 23.04 7.25 12.00
N ILE A 151 23.23 6.71 13.21
CA ILE A 151 24.02 5.47 13.40
C ILE A 151 23.39 4.32 12.62
N ARG A 152 22.07 4.12 12.72
CA ARG A 152 21.38 3.04 12.02
C ARG A 152 21.45 3.17 10.51
N ALA A 153 21.36 4.39 9.97
CA ALA A 153 21.54 4.64 8.55
C ALA A 153 22.94 4.23 8.07
N ASN A 154 23.98 4.61 8.83
CA ASN A 154 25.36 4.22 8.51
C ASN A 154 25.57 2.69 8.62
N VAL A 155 24.95 2.02 9.59
CA VAL A 155 24.99 0.53 9.69
C VAL A 155 24.33 -0.10 8.47
N LEU A 156 23.12 0.36 8.07
CA LEU A 156 22.41 -0.20 6.90
C LEU A 156 23.14 0.05 5.58
N ASN A 157 23.86 1.17 5.49
CA ASN A 157 24.67 1.52 4.33
C ASN A 157 26.07 0.88 4.36
N SER A 158 26.41 0.09 5.39
CA SER A 158 27.72 -0.49 5.61
C SER A 158 28.86 0.56 5.69
N ASP A 159 28.54 1.79 6.10
CA ASP A 159 29.50 2.92 6.20
C ASP A 159 29.75 3.37 7.67
N LEU A 160 29.44 2.53 8.64
CA LEU A 160 29.58 2.91 10.05
C LEU A 160 31.04 3.22 10.40
N ALA A 161 31.99 2.39 9.96
CA ALA A 161 33.42 2.60 10.23
C ALA A 161 33.92 3.90 9.63
N GLY A 162 33.58 4.19 8.36
CA GLY A 162 33.93 5.44 7.69
C GLY A 162 33.27 6.66 8.34
N ALA A 163 32.03 6.55 8.79
CA ALA A 163 31.37 7.62 9.54
C ALA A 163 32.05 7.89 10.89
N LEU A 164 32.41 6.84 11.64
CA LEU A 164 33.11 6.96 12.91
C LEU A 164 34.51 7.56 12.74
N GLN A 165 35.26 7.19 11.69
CA GLN A 165 36.56 7.80 11.38
C GLN A 165 36.43 9.29 11.02
N ARG A 166 35.36 9.69 10.29
CA ARG A 166 35.10 11.12 10.01
C ARG A 166 34.78 11.92 11.27
N TRP A 167 34.04 11.35 12.21
CA TRP A 167 33.66 12.01 13.45
C TRP A 167 34.76 11.97 14.52
N HIS A 168 35.55 10.91 14.52
CA HIS A 168 36.64 10.65 15.43
C HIS A 168 37.86 10.14 14.66
N PRO A 169 38.75 11.03 14.15
CA PRO A 169 39.87 10.62 13.29
C PRO A 169 40.84 9.59 13.90
N GLY A 170 40.82 9.42 15.23
CA GLY A 170 41.59 8.41 15.94
C GLY A 170 40.85 7.04 16.10
N PHE A 171 39.62 6.90 15.59
CA PHE A 171 38.87 5.66 15.73
C PHE A 171 39.48 4.55 14.85
N GLY A 172 39.82 3.42 15.48
CA GLY A 172 40.37 2.25 14.78
C GLY A 172 41.92 2.21 14.66
N VAL A 173 42.59 3.34 14.83
CA VAL A 173 44.08 3.40 14.69
C VAL A 173 44.78 2.60 15.80
N ALA A 174 44.15 2.44 16.98
CA ALA A 174 44.73 1.72 18.13
C ALA A 174 44.63 0.18 17.99
N GLU A 175 43.73 -0.36 17.16
CA GLU A 175 43.59 -1.80 16.94
C GLU A 175 44.58 -2.32 15.89
N GLU A 176 44.84 -1.55 14.82
CA GLU A 176 45.84 -1.91 13.82
C GLU A 176 47.27 -1.93 14.40
N ALA A 177 47.58 -1.03 15.35
CA ALA A 177 48.85 -1.02 16.03
C ALA A 177 49.06 -2.19 17.02
N LYS A 178 47.96 -2.81 17.54
CA LYS A 178 48.02 -4.00 18.38
C LYS A 178 48.12 -5.32 17.61
N LEU A 179 47.68 -5.33 16.36
CA LEU A 179 47.78 -6.50 15.46
C LEU A 179 49.09 -6.57 14.73
N ALA A 180 49.89 -5.47 14.72
CA ALA A 180 51.20 -5.38 14.05
C ALA A 180 52.38 -5.48 15.04
N ALA A 181 52.14 -5.68 16.32
CA ALA A 181 53.13 -5.91 17.39
C ALA A 181 53.02 -7.34 17.93
#